data_ad3e1b38c3ad605d902b5528aadb9858
#
_entry.id   ad3e1b38c3ad605d902b5528aadb9858
#
_cell.length_a   1.000
_cell.length_b   1.000
_cell.length_c   1.000
_cell.angle_alpha   90.00
_cell.angle_beta   90.00
_cell.angle_gamma   90.00
#
_symmetry.space_group_name_H-M   'P 1'
#
loop_
_entity.id
_entity.type
_entity.pdbx_description
1 polymer ?
#
loop_
_entity_poly.entity_id
_entity_poly.type
_entity_poly.pdbx_seq_one_letter_code
_entity_poly.pdbx_strand_id
1 'polypeptide(L)'
;MPSFQMNQDMTYAESPLVKNNVFLSMPAENAPLPKYEEISHLLPVPVWKGRDDVLACYNYAWRTAFANLRPANGEFHFVSNFIDTAFNGYLFMWDSSFIVMFGKYGARAFNFQKTLDNFYSHQHKDGFICRELCERRASEHFSRHDPSSTGPNILGWSEWEYYSQTGDVERLKKIFDPLLAYHLWLKEFRTWRDGTYWSTGWGCGMDNQPRFASNYNVAFSHGHMVWVDACIQQVLSAKILVKIAEIIGREKDENIALLKEEIESLTEVINNKLWHEDDAFYYDLWKNGELNRVKSIGSYWALLADIIPPEGLARFVAHLDNENEFKRPCRVPSLSADSPDYSELGRYWKGSVWAPTNYMVLKGLEKNGYFDLAYDIARNCLENVVTVFQNDGTIYENYMPEKASKGAPAKPNFVGWSGLFPISILFEYVFGIRPDAQNERIVWDIRLTEEHGVKNYPLGELSVDLVCKGRAGTDEEPTVIAICEKPIEIEVRYGSKSKMITATKE
;
A
#
# COMPACT_ATOMS: atom_id res chain seq x y z
N MET A 1 -1.96 46.13 -18.18
CA MET A 1 -3.11 45.24 -17.94
C MET A 1 -3.07 44.89 -16.45
N PRO A 2 -4.18 44.98 -15.73
CA PRO A 2 -4.20 44.53 -14.35
C PRO A 2 -3.87 43.03 -14.35
N SER A 3 -2.87 42.63 -13.58
CA SER A 3 -2.55 41.24 -13.35
C SER A 3 -3.75 40.60 -12.65
N PHE A 4 -4.40 39.66 -13.30
CA PHE A 4 -5.46 38.84 -12.70
C PHE A 4 -4.76 37.89 -11.73
N GLN A 5 -4.55 38.30 -10.51
CA GLN A 5 -4.15 37.41 -9.44
C GLN A 5 -5.42 36.72 -8.95
N MET A 6 -5.74 35.56 -9.51
CA MET A 6 -6.76 34.70 -8.93
C MET A 6 -6.26 34.20 -7.58
N ASN A 7 -6.91 34.64 -6.52
CA ASN A 7 -6.72 34.03 -5.22
C ASN A 7 -7.33 32.63 -5.28
N GLN A 8 -6.51 31.59 -5.22
CA GLN A 8 -6.95 30.19 -5.29
C GLN A 8 -8.01 29.87 -4.24
N ASP A 9 -7.90 30.46 -3.05
CA ASP A 9 -8.88 30.27 -1.96
C ASP A 9 -10.27 30.81 -2.26
N MET A 10 -10.41 31.71 -3.24
CA MET A 10 -11.71 32.24 -3.69
C MET A 10 -12.32 31.44 -4.84
N THR A 11 -11.61 30.48 -5.41
CA THR A 11 -12.05 29.74 -6.60
C THR A 11 -12.90 28.52 -6.23
N TYR A 12 -12.76 28.00 -5.02
CA TYR A 12 -13.43 26.79 -4.55
C TYR A 12 -14.19 27.04 -3.24
N ALA A 13 -15.35 26.38 -3.10
CA ALA A 13 -16.08 26.37 -1.85
C ALA A 13 -15.28 25.65 -0.75
N GLU A 14 -15.26 26.19 0.46
CA GLU A 14 -14.67 25.53 1.61
C GLU A 14 -15.45 24.25 1.96
N SER A 15 -14.73 23.15 2.20
CA SER A 15 -15.33 21.93 2.72
C SER A 15 -15.58 22.07 4.23
N PRO A 16 -16.80 21.83 4.73
CA PRO A 16 -17.06 21.86 6.16
C PRO A 16 -16.26 20.78 6.93
N LEU A 17 -15.88 19.68 6.29
CA LEU A 17 -15.10 18.61 6.89
C LEU A 17 -13.67 19.05 7.26
N VAL A 18 -13.07 19.92 6.46
CA VAL A 18 -11.72 20.44 6.71
C VAL A 18 -11.63 21.24 8.00
N LYS A 19 -12.75 21.84 8.46
CA LYS A 19 -12.80 22.54 9.75
C LYS A 19 -12.53 21.61 10.94
N ASN A 20 -12.76 20.33 10.78
CA ASN A 20 -12.50 19.31 11.80
C ASN A 20 -11.08 18.69 11.69
N ASN A 21 -10.30 19.10 10.70
CA ASN A 21 -8.94 18.58 10.51
C ASN A 21 -7.99 19.14 11.58
N VAL A 22 -7.72 18.34 12.60
CA VAL A 22 -6.88 18.71 13.73
C VAL A 22 -5.42 18.93 13.36
N PHE A 23 -4.95 18.32 12.26
CA PHE A 23 -3.55 18.43 11.82
C PHE A 23 -3.20 19.82 11.30
N LEU A 24 -4.16 20.62 10.81
CA LEU A 24 -3.92 21.99 10.33
C LEU A 24 -3.44 22.94 11.43
N SER A 25 -3.78 22.67 12.68
CA SER A 25 -3.37 23.47 13.84
C SER A 25 -2.41 22.74 14.78
N MET A 26 -1.97 21.55 14.40
CA MET A 26 -1.07 20.75 15.22
C MET A 26 0.32 21.37 15.26
N PRO A 27 0.92 21.56 16.46
CA PRO A 27 2.29 22.03 16.55
C PRO A 27 3.28 20.98 16.04
N ALA A 28 4.39 21.44 15.47
CA ALA A 28 5.44 20.54 15.04
C ALA A 28 6.00 19.73 16.21
N GLU A 29 6.18 18.44 16.01
CA GLU A 29 6.80 17.54 16.98
C GLU A 29 8.27 17.96 17.22
N ASN A 30 8.71 17.90 18.48
CA ASN A 30 10.08 18.23 18.87
C ASN A 30 10.78 17.03 19.55
N ALA A 31 10.37 15.82 19.20
CA ALA A 31 11.00 14.61 19.69
C ALA A 31 12.29 14.31 18.90
N PRO A 32 13.36 13.86 19.55
CA PRO A 32 14.57 13.45 18.85
C PRO A 32 14.28 12.22 17.97
N LEU A 33 14.96 12.13 16.83
CA LEU A 33 14.88 10.95 15.98
C LEU A 33 15.63 9.77 16.62
N PRO A 34 15.00 8.60 16.73
CA PRO A 34 15.67 7.43 17.28
C PRO A 34 16.71 6.88 16.30
N LYS A 35 17.83 6.33 16.84
CA LYS A 35 18.82 5.62 16.05
C LYS A 35 18.56 4.12 16.11
N TYR A 36 18.75 3.42 15.02
CA TYR A 36 18.50 1.99 14.93
C TYR A 36 19.18 1.18 16.06
N GLU A 37 20.45 1.48 16.36
CA GLU A 37 21.22 0.78 17.37
C GLU A 37 20.64 0.92 18.79
N GLU A 38 19.95 2.03 19.05
CA GLU A 38 19.35 2.33 20.36
C GLU A 38 18.00 1.63 20.55
N ILE A 39 17.24 1.43 19.45
CA ILE A 39 15.84 1.00 19.50
C ILE A 39 15.58 -0.37 18.88
N SER A 40 16.57 -1.00 18.29
CA SER A 40 16.39 -2.28 17.57
C SER A 40 15.77 -3.40 18.42
N HIS A 41 15.96 -3.33 19.75
CA HIS A 41 15.36 -4.25 20.71
C HIS A 41 13.82 -4.12 20.83
N LEU A 42 13.24 -3.02 20.34
CA LEU A 42 11.78 -2.78 20.30
C LEU A 42 11.14 -3.33 19.01
N LEU A 43 11.94 -3.70 18.02
CA LEU A 43 11.45 -4.25 16.76
C LEU A 43 11.11 -5.74 16.90
N PRO A 44 10.19 -6.26 16.06
CA PRO A 44 9.98 -7.70 15.97
C PRO A 44 11.27 -8.40 15.52
N VAL A 45 11.51 -9.60 16.04
CA VAL A 45 12.71 -10.38 15.72
C VAL A 45 12.26 -11.66 14.99
N PRO A 46 12.41 -11.75 13.66
CA PRO A 46 12.09 -12.96 12.95
C PRO A 46 13.02 -14.10 13.35
N VAL A 47 12.48 -15.28 13.41
CA VAL A 47 13.18 -16.54 13.67
C VAL A 47 12.99 -17.43 12.45
N TRP A 48 14.07 -17.86 11.79
CA TRP A 48 14.00 -18.83 10.69
C TRP A 48 15.27 -19.63 10.62
N LYS A 49 15.20 -20.89 11.05
CA LYS A 49 16.38 -21.76 11.13
C LYS A 49 16.98 -22.02 9.76
N GLY A 50 18.26 -21.70 9.60
CA GLY A 50 19.02 -21.88 8.37
C GLY A 50 18.81 -20.78 7.32
N ARG A 51 18.15 -19.67 7.68
CA ARG A 51 17.89 -18.51 6.78
C ARG A 51 18.48 -17.21 7.33
N ASP A 52 19.75 -17.25 7.70
CA ASP A 52 20.48 -16.06 8.15
C ASP A 52 20.56 -14.96 7.08
N ASP A 53 20.45 -15.35 5.81
CA ASP A 53 20.35 -14.48 4.65
C ASP A 53 19.09 -13.58 4.70
N VAL A 54 17.92 -14.18 4.99
CA VAL A 54 16.65 -13.43 5.17
C VAL A 54 16.74 -12.50 6.36
N LEU A 55 17.30 -12.99 7.49
CA LEU A 55 17.47 -12.18 8.71
C LEU A 55 18.42 -11.00 8.47
N ALA A 56 19.49 -11.18 7.70
CA ALA A 56 20.40 -10.11 7.32
C ALA A 56 19.69 -9.04 6.47
N CYS A 57 18.89 -9.45 5.47
CA CYS A 57 18.11 -8.56 4.63
C CYS A 57 17.06 -7.78 5.44
N TYR A 58 16.34 -8.46 6.34
CA TYR A 58 15.39 -7.86 7.27
C TYR A 58 16.04 -6.77 8.15
N ASN A 59 17.16 -7.08 8.78
CA ASN A 59 17.87 -6.12 9.63
C ASN A 59 18.42 -4.93 8.82
N TYR A 60 18.87 -5.18 7.60
CA TYR A 60 19.31 -4.13 6.69
C TYR A 60 18.17 -3.18 6.34
N ALA A 61 16.96 -3.72 6.07
CA ALA A 61 15.79 -2.90 5.77
C ALA A 61 15.46 -1.94 6.92
N TRP A 62 15.43 -2.43 8.15
CA TRP A 62 15.17 -1.56 9.32
C TRP A 62 16.27 -0.52 9.53
N ARG A 63 17.55 -0.92 9.47
CA ARG A 63 18.66 0.02 9.61
C ARG A 63 18.57 1.15 8.59
N THR A 64 18.26 0.82 7.35
CA THR A 64 18.10 1.81 6.28
C THR A 64 16.86 2.68 6.48
N ALA A 65 15.74 2.11 6.91
CA ALA A 65 14.54 2.88 7.23
C ALA A 65 14.80 3.93 8.32
N PHE A 66 15.47 3.54 9.43
CA PHE A 66 15.81 4.49 10.51
C PHE A 66 16.83 5.55 10.08
N ALA A 67 17.75 5.23 9.14
CA ALA A 67 18.66 6.21 8.56
C ALA A 67 17.97 7.28 7.70
N ASN A 68 16.74 6.97 7.22
CA ASN A 68 15.95 7.86 6.38
C ASN A 68 14.93 8.71 7.16
N LEU A 69 14.93 8.67 8.48
CA LEU A 69 14.06 9.51 9.29
C LEU A 69 14.45 10.98 9.17
N ARG A 70 13.46 11.85 9.18
CA ARG A 70 13.58 13.30 9.13
C ARG A 70 12.76 13.92 10.26
N PRO A 71 13.25 15.03 10.86
CA PRO A 71 12.50 15.74 11.90
C PRO A 71 11.36 16.54 11.30
N ALA A 72 10.31 16.73 12.10
CA ALA A 72 9.28 17.71 11.84
C ALA A 72 9.86 19.11 11.66
N ASN A 73 9.19 19.94 10.87
CA ASN A 73 9.59 21.32 10.63
C ASN A 73 8.36 22.24 10.57
N GLY A 74 8.08 22.93 11.66
CA GLY A 74 6.91 23.81 11.76
C GLY A 74 6.94 25.01 10.81
N GLU A 75 8.11 25.47 10.37
CA GLU A 75 8.23 26.52 9.36
C GLU A 75 7.66 26.07 8.01
N PHE A 76 7.74 24.77 7.71
CA PHE A 76 7.27 24.17 6.47
C PHE A 76 6.00 23.32 6.65
N HIS A 77 5.31 23.48 7.79
CA HIS A 77 4.08 22.75 8.14
C HIS A 77 4.24 21.21 8.23
N PHE A 78 5.48 20.71 8.39
CA PHE A 78 5.69 19.31 8.74
C PHE A 78 5.50 19.16 10.24
N VAL A 79 4.34 18.62 10.62
CA VAL A 79 3.90 18.54 12.03
C VAL A 79 4.45 17.32 12.77
N SER A 80 4.81 16.28 12.07
CA SER A 80 5.33 15.03 12.64
C SER A 80 6.68 14.66 12.06
N ASN A 81 7.53 14.02 12.88
CA ASN A 81 8.71 13.33 12.38
C ASN A 81 8.29 12.28 11.35
N PHE A 82 9.05 12.09 10.29
CA PHE A 82 8.65 11.27 9.15
C PHE A 82 9.82 10.49 8.54
N ILE A 83 9.51 9.55 7.67
CA ILE A 83 10.49 8.85 6.84
C ILE A 83 10.51 9.46 5.43
N ASP A 84 11.70 9.90 4.98
CA ASP A 84 11.91 10.31 3.59
C ASP A 84 11.94 9.08 2.68
N THR A 85 11.26 9.17 1.55
CA THR A 85 10.97 8.03 0.70
C THR A 85 11.88 7.91 -0.52
N ALA A 86 12.22 9.04 -1.12
CA ALA A 86 12.83 9.05 -2.45
C ALA A 86 14.18 9.76 -2.51
N PHE A 87 14.66 10.29 -1.39
CA PHE A 87 16.00 10.92 -1.27
C PHE A 87 16.22 12.16 -2.16
N ASN A 88 15.15 12.82 -2.56
CA ASN A 88 15.22 14.01 -3.44
C ASN A 88 14.73 15.31 -2.77
N GLY A 89 14.30 15.23 -1.51
CA GLY A 89 13.77 16.36 -0.74
C GLY A 89 12.29 16.64 -0.98
N TYR A 90 11.54 15.62 -1.41
CA TYR A 90 10.08 15.63 -1.50
C TYR A 90 9.50 14.42 -0.79
N LEU A 91 8.42 14.64 -0.04
CA LEU A 91 7.62 13.59 0.55
C LEU A 91 6.48 13.23 -0.40
N PHE A 92 6.43 11.97 -0.84
CA PHE A 92 5.45 11.47 -1.80
C PHE A 92 4.32 10.72 -1.11
N MET A 93 3.07 11.04 -1.45
CA MET A 93 1.88 10.39 -0.89
C MET A 93 1.81 8.89 -1.20
N TRP A 94 2.07 8.51 -2.47
CA TRP A 94 2.07 7.13 -2.93
C TRP A 94 3.08 6.28 -2.16
N ASP A 95 4.33 6.72 -2.13
CA ASP A 95 5.44 6.05 -1.45
C ASP A 95 5.17 5.94 0.06
N SER A 96 4.85 7.07 0.70
CA SER A 96 4.58 7.12 2.14
C SER A 96 3.47 6.16 2.56
N SER A 97 2.41 6.05 1.74
CA SER A 97 1.30 5.13 1.99
C SER A 97 1.75 3.68 2.11
N PHE A 98 2.70 3.25 1.29
CA PHE A 98 3.24 1.89 1.35
C PHE A 98 4.31 1.71 2.43
N ILE A 99 5.11 2.74 2.68
CA ILE A 99 6.15 2.68 3.71
C ILE A 99 5.55 2.47 5.10
N VAL A 100 4.47 3.18 5.42
CA VAL A 100 3.84 3.03 6.73
C VAL A 100 3.22 1.64 6.92
N MET A 101 2.92 0.90 5.84
CA MET A 101 2.41 -0.47 5.92
C MET A 101 3.45 -1.49 6.40
N PHE A 102 4.75 -1.28 6.18
CA PHE A 102 5.74 -2.05 6.92
C PHE A 102 6.13 -1.36 8.23
N GLY A 103 6.09 -0.04 8.26
CA GLY A 103 6.38 0.77 9.44
C GLY A 103 5.52 0.45 10.65
N LYS A 104 4.30 -0.06 10.44
CA LYS A 104 3.38 -0.50 11.53
C LYS A 104 4.01 -1.51 12.49
N TYR A 105 4.93 -2.34 12.01
CA TYR A 105 5.66 -3.31 12.84
C TYR A 105 6.71 -2.66 13.74
N GLY A 106 7.18 -1.47 13.39
CA GLY A 106 8.14 -0.69 14.16
C GLY A 106 7.52 0.37 15.07
N ALA A 107 6.19 0.42 15.22
CA ALA A 107 5.47 1.51 15.90
C ALA A 107 5.93 1.76 17.36
N ARG A 108 6.40 0.73 18.07
CA ARG A 108 6.97 0.86 19.43
C ARG A 108 8.34 1.59 19.46
N ALA A 109 9.08 1.53 18.36
CA ALA A 109 10.37 2.19 18.21
C ALA A 109 10.23 3.59 17.61
N PHE A 110 9.38 3.71 16.59
CA PHE A 110 9.04 4.95 15.91
C PHE A 110 7.67 4.77 15.21
N ASN A 111 6.77 5.72 15.46
CA ASN A 111 5.45 5.64 14.82
C ASN A 111 5.52 6.17 13.37
N PHE A 112 5.88 5.30 12.44
CA PHE A 112 5.96 5.60 11.00
C PHE A 112 4.66 6.14 10.43
N GLN A 113 3.50 5.75 10.98
CA GLN A 113 2.18 6.21 10.52
C GLN A 113 2.03 7.73 10.58
N LYS A 114 2.72 8.39 11.50
CA LYS A 114 2.74 9.86 11.61
C LYS A 114 3.34 10.55 10.37
N THR A 115 4.04 9.84 9.50
CA THR A 115 4.49 10.40 8.20
C THR A 115 3.30 10.97 7.42
N LEU A 116 2.13 10.33 7.50
CA LEU A 116 0.91 10.77 6.82
C LEU A 116 0.29 12.03 7.43
N ASP A 117 0.57 12.35 8.69
CA ASP A 117 0.09 13.58 9.34
C ASP A 117 0.53 14.83 8.57
N ASN A 118 1.70 14.75 7.93
CA ASN A 118 2.25 15.84 7.14
C ASN A 118 1.42 16.12 5.87
N PHE A 119 0.78 15.11 5.27
CA PHE A 119 -0.17 15.34 4.18
C PHE A 119 -1.46 15.97 4.70
N TYR A 120 -1.97 15.52 5.84
CA TYR A 120 -3.16 16.10 6.45
C TYR A 120 -2.95 17.53 6.92
N SER A 121 -1.76 17.90 7.38
CA SER A 121 -1.41 19.28 7.79
C SER A 121 -1.28 20.25 6.60
N HIS A 122 -1.14 19.74 5.38
CA HIS A 122 -1.11 20.53 4.15
C HIS A 122 -2.46 20.51 3.40
N GLN A 123 -3.52 19.98 4.01
CA GLN A 123 -4.83 19.95 3.35
C GLN A 123 -5.38 21.35 3.15
N HIS A 124 -5.78 21.67 1.93
CA HIS A 124 -6.44 22.93 1.59
C HIS A 124 -7.88 22.97 2.11
N LYS A 125 -8.42 24.18 2.24
CA LYS A 125 -9.77 24.42 2.80
C LYS A 125 -10.90 23.72 2.04
N ASP A 126 -10.71 23.40 0.75
CA ASP A 126 -11.68 22.68 -0.07
C ASP A 126 -11.53 21.15 -0.01
N GLY A 127 -10.53 20.65 0.69
CA GLY A 127 -10.24 19.22 0.85
C GLY A 127 -9.07 18.69 0.03
N PHE A 128 -8.52 19.47 -0.91
CA PHE A 128 -7.35 19.06 -1.70
C PHE A 128 -6.13 18.74 -0.84
N ILE A 129 -5.40 17.68 -1.21
CA ILE A 129 -4.08 17.33 -0.69
C ILE A 129 -3.16 17.09 -1.86
N CYS A 130 -2.04 17.82 -1.92
CA CYS A 130 -1.03 17.60 -2.95
C CYS A 130 -0.30 16.28 -2.73
N ARG A 131 -0.04 15.54 -3.82
CA ARG A 131 0.68 14.25 -3.74
C ARG A 131 2.16 14.37 -3.38
N GLU A 132 2.77 15.57 -3.52
CA GLU A 132 4.18 15.80 -3.24
C GLU A 132 4.39 17.08 -2.44
N LEU A 133 5.01 16.95 -1.28
CA LEU A 133 5.35 18.05 -0.38
C LEU A 133 6.86 18.28 -0.39
N CYS A 134 7.30 19.53 -0.50
CA CYS A 134 8.72 19.85 -0.48
C CYS A 134 9.24 19.92 0.96
N GLU A 135 10.23 19.10 1.29
CA GLU A 135 10.84 19.04 2.63
C GLU A 135 11.69 20.27 3.00
N ARG A 136 12.07 21.08 2.00
CA ARG A 136 13.03 22.18 2.14
C ARG A 136 12.40 23.58 2.08
N ARG A 137 11.08 23.65 1.90
CA ARG A 137 10.34 24.91 1.81
C ARG A 137 8.85 24.63 2.04
N ALA A 138 8.13 25.65 2.54
CA ALA A 138 6.66 25.58 2.71
C ALA A 138 5.95 25.60 1.35
N SER A 139 6.05 24.55 0.56
CA SER A 139 5.40 24.48 -0.75
C SER A 139 5.12 23.05 -1.18
N GLU A 140 4.06 22.93 -1.91
CA GLU A 140 3.72 21.76 -2.70
C GLU A 140 4.51 21.78 -4.01
N HIS A 141 4.77 20.58 -4.57
CA HIS A 141 5.44 20.47 -5.87
C HIS A 141 4.51 20.89 -7.01
N PHE A 142 3.23 20.55 -6.92
CA PHE A 142 2.23 20.83 -7.94
C PHE A 142 1.18 21.82 -7.44
N SER A 143 0.77 22.72 -8.33
CA SER A 143 -0.48 23.47 -8.11
C SER A 143 -1.67 22.52 -8.18
N ARG A 144 -2.74 22.80 -7.40
CA ARG A 144 -4.00 22.04 -7.47
C ARG A 144 -4.61 21.95 -8.89
N HIS A 145 -4.26 22.88 -9.77
CA HIS A 145 -4.72 22.91 -11.15
C HIS A 145 -3.95 21.96 -12.06
N ASP A 146 -2.77 21.52 -11.64
CA ASP A 146 -1.99 20.57 -12.42
C ASP A 146 -2.68 19.20 -12.44
N PRO A 147 -2.81 18.55 -13.59
CA PRO A 147 -3.41 17.23 -13.69
C PRO A 147 -2.73 16.18 -12.82
N SER A 148 -1.41 16.33 -12.59
CA SER A 148 -0.60 15.41 -11.78
C SER A 148 -0.48 15.83 -10.31
N SER A 149 -1.29 16.76 -9.82
CA SER A 149 -1.22 17.23 -8.44
C SER A 149 -1.76 16.23 -7.41
N THR A 150 -2.57 15.28 -7.85
CA THR A 150 -3.12 14.20 -7.00
C THR A 150 -2.43 12.87 -7.29
N GLY A 151 -2.32 12.02 -6.28
CA GLY A 151 -1.85 10.64 -6.39
C GLY A 151 -2.98 9.62 -6.27
N PRO A 152 -2.65 8.32 -6.28
CA PRO A 152 -3.59 7.26 -5.99
C PRO A 152 -4.28 7.46 -4.64
N ASN A 153 -5.60 7.31 -4.60
CA ASN A 153 -6.37 7.52 -3.36
C ASN A 153 -6.31 6.29 -2.43
N ILE A 154 -5.15 6.09 -1.79
CA ILE A 154 -4.87 4.93 -0.94
C ILE A 154 -4.47 5.27 0.49
N LEU A 155 -4.49 6.55 0.88
CA LEU A 155 -4.25 6.96 2.27
C LEU A 155 -5.15 6.20 3.25
N GLY A 156 -6.44 6.08 2.94
CA GLY A 156 -7.39 5.33 3.75
C GLY A 156 -7.02 3.87 3.93
N TRP A 157 -6.46 3.22 2.89
CA TRP A 157 -5.99 1.84 3.00
C TRP A 157 -4.78 1.73 3.94
N SER A 158 -3.85 2.68 3.89
CA SER A 158 -2.70 2.70 4.81
C SER A 158 -3.12 2.86 6.26
N GLU A 159 -4.11 3.72 6.52
CA GLU A 159 -4.69 3.91 7.86
C GLU A 159 -5.44 2.66 8.33
N TRP A 160 -6.11 1.96 7.43
CA TRP A 160 -6.79 0.69 7.74
C TRP A 160 -5.79 -0.43 8.10
N GLU A 161 -4.69 -0.56 7.36
CA GLU A 161 -3.62 -1.53 7.66
C GLU A 161 -2.96 -1.25 9.02
N TYR A 162 -2.76 0.03 9.36
CA TYR A 162 -2.27 0.43 10.67
C TYR A 162 -3.28 0.10 11.77
N TYR A 163 -4.56 0.42 11.57
CA TYR A 163 -5.62 0.10 12.53
C TYR A 163 -5.73 -1.41 12.78
N SER A 164 -5.65 -2.23 11.75
CA SER A 164 -5.71 -3.69 11.87
C SER A 164 -4.58 -4.26 12.75
N GLN A 165 -3.42 -3.60 12.75
CA GLN A 165 -2.27 -3.97 13.58
C GLN A 165 -2.34 -3.43 15.01
N THR A 166 -2.91 -2.23 15.18
CA THR A 166 -2.81 -1.46 16.43
C THR A 166 -4.11 -1.35 17.21
N GLY A 167 -5.25 -1.42 16.53
CA GLY A 167 -6.56 -1.12 17.14
C GLY A 167 -6.78 0.35 17.50
N ASP A 168 -5.97 1.28 16.97
CA ASP A 168 -6.00 2.71 17.31
C ASP A 168 -7.24 3.42 16.74
N VAL A 169 -8.35 3.34 17.45
CA VAL A 169 -9.62 4.03 17.11
C VAL A 169 -9.48 5.55 17.18
N GLU A 170 -8.65 6.07 18.08
CA GLU A 170 -8.47 7.52 18.22
C GLU A 170 -7.80 8.12 16.98
N ARG A 171 -6.88 7.38 16.33
CA ARG A 171 -6.34 7.78 15.04
C ARG A 171 -7.43 7.79 13.98
N LEU A 172 -8.27 6.75 13.90
CA LEU A 172 -9.38 6.71 12.93
C LEU A 172 -10.31 7.92 13.07
N LYS A 173 -10.63 8.36 14.29
CA LYS A 173 -11.43 9.57 14.53
C LYS A 173 -10.76 10.84 13.99
N LYS A 174 -9.43 10.96 14.13
CA LYS A 174 -8.67 12.14 13.67
C LYS A 174 -8.56 12.23 12.15
N ILE A 175 -8.38 11.09 11.47
CA ILE A 175 -8.12 11.07 10.02
C ILE A 175 -9.39 10.97 9.17
N PHE A 176 -10.53 10.67 9.75
CA PHE A 176 -11.77 10.43 9.02
C PHE A 176 -12.21 11.63 8.20
N ASP A 177 -12.35 12.81 8.82
CA ASP A 177 -12.80 14.02 8.12
C ASP A 177 -11.79 14.51 7.06
N PRO A 178 -10.45 14.54 7.32
CA PRO A 178 -9.47 14.81 6.28
C PRO A 178 -9.53 13.87 5.07
N LEU A 179 -9.64 12.56 5.30
CA LEU A 179 -9.75 11.58 4.23
C LEU A 179 -11.04 11.70 3.44
N LEU A 180 -12.17 11.90 4.13
CA LEU A 180 -13.46 12.10 3.49
C LEU A 180 -13.46 13.37 2.64
N ALA A 181 -12.91 14.47 3.16
CA ALA A 181 -12.78 15.73 2.40
C ALA A 181 -11.95 15.54 1.13
N TYR A 182 -10.82 14.83 1.21
CA TYR A 182 -9.98 14.55 0.04
C TYR A 182 -10.68 13.62 -0.97
N HIS A 183 -11.36 12.60 -0.49
CA HIS A 183 -12.16 11.71 -1.34
C HIS A 183 -13.24 12.49 -2.13
N LEU A 184 -13.99 13.36 -1.46
CA LEU A 184 -15.01 14.19 -2.10
C LEU A 184 -14.41 15.22 -3.05
N TRP A 185 -13.22 15.77 -2.73
CA TRP A 185 -12.49 16.65 -3.64
C TRP A 185 -12.12 15.94 -4.94
N LEU A 186 -11.63 14.69 -4.87
CA LEU A 186 -11.34 13.89 -6.06
C LEU A 186 -12.60 13.62 -6.88
N LYS A 187 -13.72 13.34 -6.23
CA LYS A 187 -15.02 13.14 -6.88
C LYS A 187 -15.45 14.38 -7.65
N GLU A 188 -15.24 15.58 -7.12
CA GLU A 188 -15.62 16.84 -7.77
C GLU A 188 -14.67 17.21 -8.92
N PHE A 189 -13.35 17.02 -8.74
CA PHE A 189 -12.34 17.61 -9.63
C PHE A 189 -11.55 16.61 -10.48
N ARG A 190 -11.74 15.30 -10.30
CA ARG A 190 -11.00 14.24 -11.03
C ARG A 190 -11.91 13.26 -11.75
N THR A 191 -13.17 13.63 -12.01
CA THR A 191 -14.14 12.79 -12.70
C THR A 191 -14.49 13.30 -14.08
N TRP A 192 -14.91 12.39 -14.94
CA TRP A 192 -15.64 12.68 -16.14
C TRP A 192 -17.14 12.83 -15.83
N ARG A 193 -17.92 13.29 -16.81
CA ARG A 193 -19.36 13.53 -16.64
C ARG A 193 -20.17 12.30 -16.25
N ASP A 194 -19.66 11.11 -16.54
CA ASP A 194 -20.30 9.83 -16.20
C ASP A 194 -19.84 9.27 -14.84
N GLY A 195 -19.12 10.04 -14.05
CA GLY A 195 -18.63 9.69 -12.73
C GLY A 195 -17.37 8.82 -12.72
N THR A 196 -16.82 8.46 -13.88
CA THR A 196 -15.55 7.75 -13.96
C THR A 196 -14.36 8.69 -13.69
N TYR A 197 -13.26 8.15 -13.19
CA TYR A 197 -12.10 8.93 -12.77
C TYR A 197 -10.99 8.95 -13.83
N TRP A 198 -10.23 10.03 -13.79
CA TRP A 198 -9.02 10.18 -14.59
C TRP A 198 -7.80 10.45 -13.71
N SER A 199 -6.63 10.12 -14.22
CA SER A 199 -5.33 10.38 -13.63
C SER A 199 -4.34 10.83 -14.72
N THR A 200 -3.06 10.80 -14.42
CA THR A 200 -1.95 11.01 -15.37
C THR A 200 -0.91 9.91 -15.17
N GLY A 201 0.10 9.83 -16.03
CA GLY A 201 1.18 8.88 -15.83
C GLY A 201 1.91 9.09 -14.50
N TRP A 202 2.16 10.33 -14.11
CA TRP A 202 2.74 10.63 -12.79
C TRP A 202 1.72 10.51 -11.66
N GLY A 203 0.48 10.93 -11.90
CA GLY A 203 -0.58 10.85 -10.90
C GLY A 203 -0.98 9.43 -10.51
N CYS A 204 -0.84 8.45 -11.40
CA CYS A 204 -1.12 7.04 -11.09
C CYS A 204 0.02 6.33 -10.34
N GLY A 205 1.20 6.97 -10.20
CA GLY A 205 2.37 6.40 -9.54
C GLY A 205 3.16 5.38 -10.39
N MET A 206 2.76 5.13 -11.64
CA MET A 206 3.42 4.19 -12.56
C MET A 206 3.93 4.92 -13.81
N ASP A 207 4.87 5.82 -13.61
CA ASP A 207 5.27 6.96 -14.46
C ASP A 207 5.42 6.68 -15.95
N ASN A 208 6.00 5.56 -16.34
CA ASN A 208 6.31 5.27 -17.74
C ASN A 208 5.59 4.02 -18.27
N GLN A 209 4.51 3.58 -17.63
CA GLN A 209 3.68 2.52 -18.22
C GLN A 209 3.16 2.93 -19.60
N PRO A 210 3.08 1.99 -20.54
CA PRO A 210 2.71 2.28 -21.94
C PRO A 210 1.19 2.45 -22.11
N ARG A 211 0.54 3.17 -21.20
CA ARG A 211 -0.91 3.43 -21.20
C ARG A 211 -1.28 4.60 -22.10
N PHE A 212 -0.29 5.39 -22.51
CA PHE A 212 -0.46 6.53 -23.42
C PHE A 212 0.01 6.27 -24.84
N ALA A 213 -0.63 6.93 -25.78
CA ALA A 213 -0.03 7.17 -27.07
C ALA A 213 1.22 8.08 -26.91
N SER A 214 2.24 7.86 -27.71
CA SER A 214 3.56 8.53 -27.64
C SER A 214 3.52 10.07 -27.74
N ASN A 215 2.42 10.64 -28.21
CA ASN A 215 2.23 12.08 -28.35
C ASN A 215 1.63 12.77 -27.11
N TYR A 216 1.27 12.02 -26.04
CA TYR A 216 0.82 12.60 -24.79
C TYR A 216 1.96 12.84 -23.82
N ASN A 217 1.94 13.96 -23.13
CA ASN A 217 2.85 14.22 -22.02
C ASN A 217 2.36 13.47 -20.77
N VAL A 218 3.12 12.48 -20.30
CA VAL A 218 2.76 11.62 -19.17
C VAL A 218 2.60 12.40 -17.84
N ALA A 219 3.28 13.55 -17.71
CA ALA A 219 3.22 14.36 -16.50
C ALA A 219 1.97 15.22 -16.41
N PHE A 220 1.53 15.78 -17.54
CA PHE A 220 0.49 16.83 -17.55
C PHE A 220 -0.77 16.47 -18.34
N SER A 221 -0.88 15.25 -18.83
CA SER A 221 -2.06 14.83 -19.60
C SER A 221 -2.75 13.64 -18.94
N HIS A 222 -4.07 13.73 -18.89
CA HIS A 222 -4.94 12.60 -18.55
C HIS A 222 -5.27 11.71 -19.78
N GLY A 223 -4.71 12.00 -20.95
CA GLY A 223 -4.90 11.23 -22.18
C GLY A 223 -6.33 11.24 -22.73
N HIS A 224 -7.24 12.02 -22.17
CA HIS A 224 -8.68 11.95 -22.43
C HIS A 224 -9.25 10.55 -22.26
N MET A 225 -8.75 9.80 -21.27
CA MET A 225 -9.21 8.45 -21.00
C MET A 225 -9.72 8.29 -19.57
N VAL A 226 -10.50 7.24 -19.36
CA VAL A 226 -10.86 6.73 -18.04
C VAL A 226 -9.71 5.86 -17.54
N TRP A 227 -9.26 6.11 -16.33
CA TRP A 227 -8.19 5.36 -15.69
C TRP A 227 -8.77 4.30 -14.76
N VAL A 228 -8.55 3.05 -15.11
CA VAL A 228 -9.16 1.91 -14.41
C VAL A 228 -8.72 1.83 -12.95
N ASP A 229 -7.44 2.01 -12.68
CA ASP A 229 -6.89 2.01 -11.32
C ASP A 229 -7.43 3.18 -10.47
N ALA A 230 -7.54 4.38 -11.04
CA ALA A 230 -8.11 5.54 -10.35
C ALA A 230 -9.58 5.29 -9.96
N CYS A 231 -10.39 4.71 -10.86
CA CYS A 231 -11.77 4.33 -10.56
C CYS A 231 -11.84 3.31 -9.42
N ILE A 232 -11.02 2.26 -9.49
CA ILE A 232 -11.03 1.17 -8.50
C ILE A 232 -10.53 1.65 -7.14
N GLN A 233 -9.48 2.46 -7.10
CA GLN A 233 -8.95 3.05 -5.86
C GLN A 233 -9.97 3.96 -5.18
N GLN A 234 -10.80 4.65 -5.95
CA GLN A 234 -11.88 5.45 -5.39
C GLN A 234 -12.96 4.58 -4.74
N VAL A 235 -13.37 3.47 -5.37
CA VAL A 235 -14.26 2.49 -4.74
C VAL A 235 -13.65 1.91 -3.46
N LEU A 236 -12.36 1.58 -3.48
CA LEU A 236 -11.64 1.08 -2.30
C LEU A 236 -11.66 2.10 -1.17
N SER A 237 -11.34 3.36 -1.48
CA SER A 237 -11.37 4.47 -0.52
C SER A 237 -12.75 4.64 0.10
N ALA A 238 -13.82 4.65 -0.71
CA ALA A 238 -15.18 4.75 -0.23
C ALA A 238 -15.55 3.59 0.71
N LYS A 239 -15.23 2.34 0.32
CA LYS A 239 -15.49 1.16 1.16
C LYS A 239 -14.76 1.23 2.51
N ILE A 240 -13.53 1.74 2.53
CA ILE A 240 -12.76 1.91 3.77
C ILE A 240 -13.35 3.01 4.64
N LEU A 241 -13.71 4.16 4.05
CA LEU A 241 -14.35 5.24 4.79
C LEU A 241 -15.67 4.81 5.44
N VAL A 242 -16.49 4.01 4.74
CA VAL A 242 -17.72 3.42 5.31
C VAL A 242 -17.39 2.54 6.53
N LYS A 243 -16.38 1.65 6.43
CA LYS A 243 -15.95 0.81 7.55
C LYS A 243 -15.41 1.63 8.73
N ILE A 244 -14.62 2.67 8.46
CA ILE A 244 -14.11 3.56 9.51
C ILE A 244 -15.29 4.25 10.21
N ALA A 245 -16.27 4.75 9.45
CA ALA A 245 -17.46 5.40 10.01
C ALA A 245 -18.24 4.48 10.95
N GLU A 246 -18.39 3.20 10.62
CA GLU A 246 -19.02 2.19 11.47
C GLU A 246 -18.27 2.02 12.81
N ILE A 247 -16.92 1.98 12.76
CA ILE A 247 -16.08 1.81 13.96
C ILE A 247 -16.16 3.04 14.88
N ILE A 248 -16.16 4.24 14.29
CA ILE A 248 -16.16 5.48 15.08
C ILE A 248 -17.57 6.02 15.41
N GLY A 249 -18.64 5.28 15.05
CA GLY A 249 -20.02 5.63 15.32
C GLY A 249 -20.59 6.76 14.46
N ARG A 250 -20.10 6.89 13.22
CA ARG A 250 -20.54 7.91 12.24
C ARG A 250 -21.26 7.32 11.02
N GLU A 251 -21.79 6.11 11.12
CA GLU A 251 -22.49 5.42 10.02
C GLU A 251 -23.76 6.14 9.51
N LYS A 252 -24.27 7.10 10.29
CA LYS A 252 -25.44 7.93 9.93
C LYS A 252 -25.09 9.29 9.34
N ASP A 253 -23.81 9.58 9.15
CA ASP A 253 -23.37 10.79 8.47
C ASP A 253 -23.92 10.79 7.03
N GLU A 254 -24.45 11.94 6.57
CA GLU A 254 -25.04 12.07 5.22
C GLU A 254 -24.08 11.69 4.09
N ASN A 255 -22.77 11.95 4.28
CA ASN A 255 -21.75 11.57 3.32
C ASN A 255 -21.60 10.07 3.18
N ILE A 256 -21.94 9.27 4.21
CA ILE A 256 -21.88 7.81 4.13
C ILE A 256 -22.89 7.24 3.14
N ALA A 257 -24.08 7.85 3.04
CA ALA A 257 -25.05 7.47 2.00
C ALA A 257 -24.51 7.76 0.60
N LEU A 258 -23.86 8.92 0.40
CA LEU A 258 -23.21 9.27 -0.88
C LEU A 258 -22.07 8.32 -1.24
N LEU A 259 -21.27 7.90 -0.27
CA LEU A 259 -20.21 6.90 -0.49
C LEU A 259 -20.78 5.53 -0.90
N LYS A 260 -21.86 5.09 -0.27
CA LYS A 260 -22.52 3.82 -0.61
C LYS A 260 -23.11 3.86 -2.03
N GLU A 261 -23.74 4.94 -2.41
CA GLU A 261 -24.24 5.16 -3.78
C GLU A 261 -23.08 5.16 -4.80
N GLU A 262 -21.96 5.81 -4.47
CA GLU A 262 -20.77 5.81 -5.32
C GLU A 262 -20.16 4.42 -5.47
N ILE A 263 -20.05 3.65 -4.39
CA ILE A 263 -19.56 2.25 -4.44
C ILE A 263 -20.39 1.44 -5.43
N GLU A 264 -21.71 1.52 -5.36
CA GLU A 264 -22.62 0.77 -6.24
C GLU A 264 -22.50 1.23 -7.70
N SER A 265 -22.70 2.53 -7.94
CA SER A 265 -22.73 3.09 -9.30
C SER A 265 -21.37 2.99 -10.00
N LEU A 266 -20.29 3.31 -9.31
CA LEU A 266 -18.94 3.24 -9.91
C LEU A 266 -18.50 1.79 -10.15
N THR A 267 -18.82 0.85 -9.24
CA THR A 267 -18.58 -0.59 -9.46
C THR A 267 -19.32 -1.11 -10.69
N GLU A 268 -20.59 -0.71 -10.86
CA GLU A 268 -21.36 -1.06 -12.05
C GLU A 268 -20.72 -0.53 -13.33
N VAL A 269 -20.31 0.74 -13.33
CA VAL A 269 -19.64 1.35 -14.49
C VAL A 269 -18.30 0.67 -14.80
N ILE A 270 -17.48 0.36 -13.79
CA ILE A 270 -16.20 -0.36 -13.96
C ILE A 270 -16.44 -1.71 -14.62
N ASN A 271 -17.39 -2.49 -14.10
CA ASN A 271 -17.66 -3.84 -14.62
C ASN A 271 -18.29 -3.84 -16.01
N ASN A 272 -19.12 -2.84 -16.34
CA ASN A 272 -19.79 -2.76 -17.63
C ASN A 272 -18.93 -2.14 -18.73
N LYS A 273 -18.04 -1.19 -18.40
CA LYS A 273 -17.30 -0.42 -19.42
C LYS A 273 -15.80 -0.73 -19.50
N LEU A 274 -15.19 -1.16 -18.40
CA LEU A 274 -13.74 -1.34 -18.32
C LEU A 274 -13.31 -2.81 -18.33
N TRP A 275 -14.26 -3.75 -18.16
CA TRP A 275 -14.06 -5.18 -18.28
C TRP A 275 -14.13 -5.63 -19.73
N HIS A 276 -13.16 -6.42 -20.17
CA HIS A 276 -13.17 -7.09 -21.46
C HIS A 276 -13.41 -8.59 -21.25
N GLU A 277 -14.56 -9.08 -21.72
CA GLU A 277 -15.05 -10.43 -21.41
C GLU A 277 -14.14 -11.53 -21.98
N ASP A 278 -13.69 -11.41 -23.22
CA ASP A 278 -12.84 -12.44 -23.85
C ASP A 278 -11.46 -12.54 -23.18
N ASP A 279 -10.87 -11.39 -22.81
CA ASP A 279 -9.58 -11.36 -22.10
C ASP A 279 -9.73 -11.66 -20.61
N ALA A 280 -10.92 -11.53 -20.04
CA ALA A 280 -11.18 -11.55 -18.61
C ALA A 280 -10.25 -10.58 -17.84
N PHE A 281 -10.15 -9.34 -18.30
CA PHE A 281 -9.25 -8.34 -17.75
C PHE A 281 -9.85 -6.93 -17.77
N TYR A 282 -9.42 -6.06 -16.83
CA TYR A 282 -9.82 -4.66 -16.77
C TYR A 282 -8.81 -3.77 -17.48
N TYR A 283 -9.32 -2.80 -18.25
CA TYR A 283 -8.52 -1.87 -19.04
C TYR A 283 -8.96 -0.42 -18.87
N ASP A 284 -8.08 0.50 -19.17
CA ASP A 284 -8.45 1.90 -19.37
C ASP A 284 -9.37 2.04 -20.59
N LEU A 285 -10.13 3.13 -20.63
CA LEU A 285 -11.06 3.40 -21.73
C LEU A 285 -10.74 4.74 -22.37
N TRP A 286 -10.46 4.73 -23.67
CA TRP A 286 -10.27 5.94 -24.44
C TRP A 286 -11.59 6.72 -24.62
N LYS A 287 -11.49 8.03 -24.89
CA LYS A 287 -12.65 8.91 -25.13
C LYS A 287 -13.54 8.46 -26.30
N ASN A 288 -13.04 7.65 -27.24
CA ASN A 288 -13.79 7.11 -28.37
C ASN A 288 -14.58 5.83 -27.98
N GLY A 289 -14.46 5.37 -26.73
CA GLY A 289 -15.14 4.17 -26.23
C GLY A 289 -14.38 2.87 -26.48
N GLU A 290 -13.16 2.91 -26.99
CA GLU A 290 -12.30 1.75 -27.16
C GLU A 290 -11.46 1.47 -25.92
N LEU A 291 -11.34 0.20 -25.51
CA LEU A 291 -10.48 -0.21 -24.43
C LEU A 291 -8.99 -0.07 -24.82
N ASN A 292 -8.20 0.51 -23.93
CA ASN A 292 -6.76 0.56 -24.04
C ASN A 292 -6.16 -0.76 -23.51
N ARG A 293 -5.98 -1.73 -24.38
CA ARG A 293 -5.67 -3.13 -24.01
C ARG A 293 -4.24 -3.34 -23.54
N VAL A 294 -3.79 -2.50 -22.59
CA VAL A 294 -2.53 -2.67 -21.89
C VAL A 294 -2.80 -3.39 -20.57
N LYS A 295 -2.37 -4.64 -20.44
CA LYS A 295 -2.50 -5.41 -19.19
C LYS A 295 -1.53 -4.88 -18.15
N SER A 296 -2.01 -3.92 -17.36
CA SER A 296 -1.29 -3.28 -16.26
C SER A 296 -1.53 -4.00 -14.94
N ILE A 297 -0.51 -4.07 -14.07
CA ILE A 297 -0.68 -4.52 -12.69
C ILE A 297 -1.68 -3.63 -11.91
N GLY A 298 -1.89 -2.38 -12.34
CA GLY A 298 -2.88 -1.48 -11.77
C GLY A 298 -4.32 -2.00 -11.80
N SER A 299 -4.65 -2.89 -12.72
CA SER A 299 -5.97 -3.53 -12.78
C SER A 299 -6.25 -4.45 -11.58
N TYR A 300 -5.22 -4.96 -10.92
CA TYR A 300 -5.38 -5.84 -9.75
C TYR A 300 -5.85 -5.13 -8.48
N TRP A 301 -5.94 -3.81 -8.47
CA TRP A 301 -6.71 -3.10 -7.44
C TRP A 301 -8.13 -3.63 -7.32
N ALA A 302 -8.69 -4.22 -8.41
CA ALA A 302 -10.02 -4.83 -8.43
C ALA A 302 -10.17 -6.00 -7.44
N LEU A 303 -9.11 -6.80 -7.23
CA LEU A 303 -9.11 -7.85 -6.20
C LEU A 303 -9.20 -7.24 -4.80
N LEU A 304 -8.40 -6.22 -4.51
CA LEU A 304 -8.38 -5.57 -3.20
C LEU A 304 -9.66 -4.79 -2.92
N ALA A 305 -10.22 -4.11 -3.93
CA ALA A 305 -11.50 -3.42 -3.84
C ALA A 305 -12.70 -4.38 -3.79
N ASP A 306 -12.51 -5.67 -4.14
CA ASP A 306 -13.56 -6.69 -4.12
C ASP A 306 -14.78 -6.26 -4.97
N ILE A 307 -14.51 -6.03 -6.24
CA ILE A 307 -15.51 -5.55 -7.22
C ILE A 307 -15.72 -6.50 -8.39
N ILE A 308 -14.94 -7.57 -8.47
CA ILE A 308 -14.96 -8.49 -9.59
C ILE A 308 -16.17 -9.41 -9.47
N PRO A 309 -17.01 -9.54 -10.51
CA PRO A 309 -18.11 -10.51 -10.53
C PRO A 309 -17.57 -11.93 -10.31
N PRO A 310 -18.30 -12.80 -9.55
CA PRO A 310 -17.83 -14.15 -9.23
C PRO A 310 -17.46 -14.98 -10.46
N GLU A 311 -18.18 -14.83 -11.56
CA GLU A 311 -17.96 -15.53 -12.83
C GLU A 311 -16.65 -15.11 -13.55
N GLY A 312 -16.17 -13.89 -13.30
CA GLY A 312 -14.94 -13.35 -13.88
C GLY A 312 -13.70 -13.59 -13.00
N LEU A 313 -13.89 -13.77 -11.69
CA LEU A 313 -12.81 -13.75 -10.70
C LEU A 313 -11.71 -14.79 -10.98
N ALA A 314 -12.09 -16.06 -11.21
CA ALA A 314 -11.11 -17.12 -11.44
C ALA A 314 -10.30 -16.90 -12.73
N ARG A 315 -10.95 -16.40 -13.79
CA ARG A 315 -10.32 -16.09 -15.07
C ARG A 315 -9.35 -14.90 -14.93
N PHE A 316 -9.73 -13.87 -14.17
CA PHE A 316 -8.89 -12.72 -13.89
C PHE A 316 -7.65 -13.09 -13.07
N VAL A 317 -7.81 -13.93 -12.04
CA VAL A 317 -6.71 -14.40 -11.21
C VAL A 317 -5.75 -15.30 -12.00
N ALA A 318 -6.24 -16.07 -12.97
CA ALA A 318 -5.43 -16.98 -13.78
C ALA A 318 -4.30 -16.28 -14.56
N HIS A 319 -4.42 -14.99 -14.89
CA HIS A 319 -3.35 -14.20 -15.51
C HIS A 319 -2.11 -14.10 -14.62
N LEU A 320 -2.28 -14.08 -13.28
CA LEU A 320 -1.16 -14.06 -12.33
C LEU A 320 -0.35 -15.35 -12.34
N ASP A 321 -0.93 -16.47 -12.79
CA ASP A 321 -0.24 -17.75 -12.88
C ASP A 321 0.05 -18.17 -14.35
N ASN A 322 -0.12 -17.27 -15.31
CA ASN A 322 0.17 -17.47 -16.72
C ASN A 322 1.63 -17.07 -17.02
N GLU A 323 2.45 -18.06 -17.48
CA GLU A 323 3.88 -17.85 -17.80
C GLU A 323 4.11 -16.89 -18.97
N ASN A 324 3.14 -16.72 -19.86
CA ASN A 324 3.23 -15.74 -20.95
C ASN A 324 2.84 -14.32 -20.54
N GLU A 325 2.37 -14.12 -19.32
CA GLU A 325 1.86 -12.85 -18.81
C GLU A 325 2.57 -12.43 -17.52
N PHE A 326 1.96 -12.67 -16.35
CA PHE A 326 2.46 -12.16 -15.06
C PHE A 326 3.28 -13.19 -14.25
N LYS A 327 3.29 -14.47 -14.63
CA LYS A 327 4.14 -15.48 -13.98
C LYS A 327 5.52 -15.48 -14.58
N ARG A 328 6.33 -14.50 -14.22
CA ARG A 328 7.75 -14.44 -14.63
C ARG A 328 8.65 -15.08 -13.56
N PRO A 329 9.92 -15.39 -13.87
CA PRO A 329 10.88 -15.90 -12.89
C PRO A 329 10.93 -15.09 -11.59
N CYS A 330 10.80 -13.77 -11.67
CA CYS A 330 10.58 -12.87 -10.53
C CYS A 330 9.16 -12.26 -10.65
N ARG A 331 8.29 -12.59 -9.72
CA ARG A 331 6.88 -12.19 -9.70
C ARG A 331 6.67 -10.91 -8.91
N VAL A 332 5.70 -10.12 -9.17
CA VAL A 332 4.80 -9.99 -10.32
C VAL A 332 5.24 -8.74 -11.08
N PRO A 333 5.47 -8.83 -12.40
CA PRO A 333 5.89 -7.66 -13.16
C PRO A 333 4.77 -6.61 -13.23
N SER A 334 5.17 -5.34 -13.37
CA SER A 334 4.22 -4.21 -13.46
C SER A 334 3.43 -4.15 -14.77
N LEU A 335 3.91 -4.84 -15.79
CA LEU A 335 3.32 -4.96 -17.12
C LEU A 335 3.36 -6.42 -17.55
N SER A 336 2.29 -6.92 -18.15
CA SER A 336 2.22 -8.27 -18.67
C SER A 336 3.27 -8.53 -19.75
N ALA A 337 3.89 -9.72 -19.74
CA ALA A 337 4.97 -10.08 -20.63
C ALA A 337 4.54 -10.25 -22.10
N ASP A 338 3.25 -10.43 -22.37
CA ASP A 338 2.68 -10.45 -23.72
C ASP A 338 2.55 -9.05 -24.36
N SER A 339 2.80 -7.99 -23.58
CA SER A 339 2.79 -6.61 -24.11
C SER A 339 4.00 -6.35 -25.00
N PRO A 340 3.83 -5.69 -26.17
CA PRO A 340 4.95 -5.31 -27.04
C PRO A 340 5.93 -4.30 -26.38
N ASP A 341 5.50 -3.63 -25.32
CA ASP A 341 6.30 -2.68 -24.55
C ASP A 341 6.99 -3.30 -23.34
N TYR A 342 6.74 -4.59 -23.06
CA TYR A 342 7.38 -5.29 -21.98
C TYR A 342 8.91 -5.33 -22.13
N SER A 343 9.61 -5.18 -21.03
CA SER A 343 11.06 -5.25 -20.99
C SER A 343 11.56 -6.29 -19.99
N GLU A 344 12.35 -7.24 -20.46
CA GLU A 344 13.05 -8.22 -19.61
C GLU A 344 13.98 -7.57 -18.58
N LEU A 345 14.46 -6.35 -18.87
CA LEU A 345 15.24 -5.54 -17.92
C LEU A 345 14.36 -4.75 -16.94
N GLY A 346 13.05 -4.85 -17.08
CA GLY A 346 12.05 -4.13 -16.30
C GLY A 346 11.80 -2.71 -16.80
N ARG A 347 12.82 -1.95 -17.15
CA ARG A 347 12.76 -0.54 -17.61
C ARG A 347 11.72 0.30 -16.87
N TYR A 348 11.85 0.28 -15.53
CA TYR A 348 10.98 0.96 -14.60
C TYR A 348 9.57 0.31 -14.59
N TRP A 349 8.48 1.00 -14.95
CA TRP A 349 7.13 0.43 -14.96
C TRP A 349 6.76 -0.35 -16.23
N LYS A 350 7.74 -0.66 -17.09
CA LYS A 350 7.59 -1.51 -18.28
C LYS A 350 7.92 -2.99 -18.02
N GLY A 351 7.67 -3.46 -16.80
CA GLY A 351 7.86 -4.85 -16.42
C GLY A 351 8.63 -5.08 -15.12
N SER A 352 9.25 -4.05 -14.49
CA SER A 352 9.91 -4.26 -13.18
C SER A 352 8.95 -4.79 -12.13
N VAL A 353 9.50 -5.55 -11.19
CA VAL A 353 8.83 -6.05 -9.99
C VAL A 353 8.97 -5.00 -8.88
N TRP A 354 7.84 -4.58 -8.34
CA TRP A 354 7.74 -3.50 -7.35
C TRP A 354 7.07 -3.99 -6.07
N ALA A 355 7.64 -3.64 -4.93
CA ALA A 355 7.07 -4.04 -3.64
C ALA A 355 5.62 -3.54 -3.42
N PRO A 356 5.28 -2.26 -3.72
CA PRO A 356 3.92 -1.76 -3.49
C PRO A 356 2.85 -2.51 -4.28
N THR A 357 3.06 -2.71 -5.58
CA THR A 357 2.06 -3.38 -6.42
C THR A 357 1.99 -4.88 -6.12
N ASN A 358 3.10 -5.52 -5.76
CA ASN A 358 3.08 -6.90 -5.31
C ASN A 358 2.34 -7.05 -3.97
N TYR A 359 2.55 -6.14 -3.02
CA TYR A 359 1.82 -6.18 -1.75
C TYR A 359 0.30 -5.97 -1.96
N MET A 360 -0.09 -5.07 -2.86
CA MET A 360 -1.49 -4.88 -3.26
C MET A 360 -2.09 -6.16 -3.86
N VAL A 361 -1.37 -6.85 -4.76
CA VAL A 361 -1.80 -8.12 -5.35
C VAL A 361 -2.00 -9.19 -4.27
N LEU A 362 -1.03 -9.33 -3.35
CA LEU A 362 -1.11 -10.29 -2.25
C LEU A 362 -2.33 -10.05 -1.36
N LYS A 363 -2.57 -8.80 -0.96
CA LYS A 363 -3.75 -8.42 -0.17
C LYS A 363 -5.06 -8.71 -0.92
N GLY A 364 -5.08 -8.46 -2.24
CA GLY A 364 -6.22 -8.77 -3.08
C GLY A 364 -6.49 -10.27 -3.22
N LEU A 365 -5.45 -11.08 -3.42
CA LEU A 365 -5.56 -12.54 -3.48
C LEU A 365 -6.06 -13.14 -2.16
N GLU A 366 -5.50 -12.69 -1.05
CA GLU A 366 -5.92 -13.11 0.28
C GLU A 366 -7.40 -12.83 0.53
N LYS A 367 -7.85 -11.61 0.19
CA LYS A 367 -9.24 -11.18 0.37
C LYS A 367 -10.23 -12.05 -0.43
N ASN A 368 -9.80 -12.59 -1.56
CA ASN A 368 -10.60 -13.45 -2.43
C ASN A 368 -10.33 -14.95 -2.23
N GLY A 369 -9.62 -15.34 -1.17
CA GLY A 369 -9.41 -16.75 -0.80
C GLY A 369 -8.32 -17.49 -1.58
N TYR A 370 -7.51 -16.81 -2.40
CA TYR A 370 -6.41 -17.41 -3.16
C TYR A 370 -5.10 -17.49 -2.35
N PHE A 371 -5.17 -18.09 -1.16
CA PHE A 371 -4.06 -18.14 -0.21
C PHE A 371 -2.82 -18.87 -0.74
N ASP A 372 -3.00 -19.93 -1.54
CA ASP A 372 -1.88 -20.71 -2.08
C ASP A 372 -1.09 -19.91 -3.12
N LEU A 373 -1.78 -19.24 -4.03
CA LEU A 373 -1.14 -18.38 -5.02
C LEU A 373 -0.47 -17.16 -4.35
N ALA A 374 -1.10 -16.58 -3.32
CA ALA A 374 -0.51 -15.49 -2.56
C ALA A 374 0.79 -15.92 -1.86
N TYR A 375 0.80 -17.11 -1.24
CA TYR A 375 2.00 -17.66 -0.62
C TYR A 375 3.13 -17.92 -1.65
N ASP A 376 2.80 -18.51 -2.80
CA ASP A 376 3.77 -18.78 -3.87
C ASP A 376 4.41 -17.49 -4.41
N ILE A 377 3.59 -16.47 -4.69
CA ILE A 377 4.08 -15.14 -5.11
C ILE A 377 4.94 -14.52 -4.00
N ALA A 378 4.50 -14.51 -2.76
CA ALA A 378 5.22 -13.92 -1.63
C ALA A 378 6.59 -14.57 -1.42
N ARG A 379 6.64 -15.92 -1.48
CA ARG A 379 7.91 -16.68 -1.41
C ARG A 379 8.85 -16.30 -2.53
N ASN A 380 8.34 -16.26 -3.77
CA ASN A 380 9.13 -15.88 -4.94
C ASN A 380 9.69 -14.46 -4.79
N CYS A 381 8.87 -13.49 -4.39
CA CYS A 381 9.30 -12.11 -4.15
C CYS A 381 10.43 -12.03 -3.12
N LEU A 382 10.22 -12.65 -1.95
CA LEU A 382 11.20 -12.62 -0.87
C LEU A 382 12.54 -13.26 -1.28
N GLU A 383 12.51 -14.45 -1.89
CA GLU A 383 13.71 -15.16 -2.33
C GLU A 383 14.50 -14.37 -3.37
N ASN A 384 13.83 -13.73 -4.31
CA ASN A 384 14.49 -12.91 -5.32
C ASN A 384 15.17 -11.68 -4.71
N VAL A 385 14.50 -10.97 -3.80
CA VAL A 385 15.06 -9.81 -3.13
C VAL A 385 16.22 -10.17 -2.24
N VAL A 386 16.12 -11.28 -1.48
CA VAL A 386 17.21 -11.79 -0.63
C VAL A 386 18.41 -12.20 -1.47
N THR A 387 18.19 -12.87 -2.62
CA THR A 387 19.27 -13.23 -3.55
C THR A 387 20.00 -12.00 -4.07
N VAL A 388 19.27 -10.95 -4.47
CA VAL A 388 19.88 -9.69 -4.90
C VAL A 388 20.63 -9.01 -3.76
N PHE A 389 20.07 -9.01 -2.56
CA PHE A 389 20.72 -8.47 -1.37
C PHE A 389 22.03 -9.20 -1.03
N GLN A 390 22.05 -10.52 -1.13
CA GLN A 390 23.29 -11.32 -0.92
C GLN A 390 24.37 -10.96 -1.94
N ASN A 391 24.01 -10.73 -3.19
CA ASN A 391 24.94 -10.42 -4.25
C ASN A 391 25.48 -8.99 -4.20
N ASP A 392 24.60 -8.03 -3.92
CA ASP A 392 24.89 -6.60 -4.09
C ASP A 392 25.03 -5.85 -2.73
N GLY A 393 24.66 -6.46 -1.61
CA GLY A 393 24.73 -5.86 -0.27
C GLY A 393 23.73 -4.74 -0.02
N THR A 394 22.71 -4.60 -0.86
CA THR A 394 21.71 -3.52 -0.78
C THR A 394 20.33 -3.95 -1.24
N ILE A 395 19.30 -3.18 -0.82
CA ILE A 395 17.92 -3.28 -1.30
C ILE A 395 17.70 -2.19 -2.35
N TYR A 396 17.04 -2.56 -3.44
CA TYR A 396 16.75 -1.67 -4.56
C TYR A 396 15.29 -1.20 -4.61
N GLU A 397 15.05 -0.11 -5.30
CA GLU A 397 13.75 0.49 -5.55
C GLU A 397 12.81 -0.46 -6.30
N ASN A 398 13.35 -1.22 -7.29
CA ASN A 398 12.64 -2.21 -8.09
C ASN A 398 13.60 -3.28 -8.62
N TYR A 399 13.05 -4.38 -9.15
CA TYR A 399 13.80 -5.56 -9.55
C TYR A 399 13.43 -6.01 -10.97
N MET A 400 14.33 -6.77 -11.63
CA MET A 400 14.04 -7.37 -12.94
C MET A 400 13.02 -8.49 -12.82
N PRO A 401 12.16 -8.68 -13.85
CA PRO A 401 11.18 -9.77 -13.85
C PRO A 401 11.78 -11.13 -14.28
N GLU A 402 12.85 -11.14 -15.10
CA GLU A 402 13.38 -12.36 -15.72
C GLU A 402 14.49 -13.03 -14.93
N LYS A 403 15.07 -12.35 -13.96
CA LYS A 403 16.11 -12.89 -13.08
C LYS A 403 16.23 -12.08 -11.78
N ALA A 404 16.72 -12.71 -10.73
CA ALA A 404 17.03 -12.04 -9.47
C ALA A 404 18.18 -11.04 -9.66
N SER A 405 17.82 -9.79 -9.99
CA SER A 405 18.73 -8.66 -10.21
C SER A 405 17.97 -7.35 -9.99
N LYS A 406 18.70 -6.26 -9.74
CA LYS A 406 18.12 -4.91 -9.72
C LYS A 406 17.47 -4.55 -11.05
N GLY A 407 16.39 -3.77 -11.02
CA GLY A 407 15.77 -3.20 -12.22
C GLY A 407 16.68 -2.19 -12.95
N ALA A 408 16.29 -1.79 -14.14
CA ALA A 408 17.08 -0.86 -14.98
C ALA A 408 16.19 0.30 -15.48
N PRO A 409 16.17 1.49 -14.81
CA PRO A 409 16.97 1.86 -13.62
C PRO A 409 16.36 1.38 -12.28
N ALA A 410 17.19 1.33 -11.23
CA ALA A 410 16.75 1.14 -9.85
C ALA A 410 17.73 1.81 -8.88
N LYS A 411 17.22 2.54 -7.89
CA LYS A 411 18.02 3.18 -6.85
C LYS A 411 18.44 2.15 -5.79
N PRO A 412 19.71 2.11 -5.35
CA PRO A 412 20.16 1.30 -4.22
C PRO A 412 19.81 1.98 -2.88
N ASN A 413 19.99 1.25 -1.78
CA ASN A 413 19.70 1.70 -0.41
C ASN A 413 18.25 2.20 -0.25
N PHE A 414 17.32 1.61 -1.01
CA PHE A 414 15.95 2.07 -1.11
C PHE A 414 15.03 1.30 -0.14
N VAL A 415 14.92 1.82 1.05
CA VAL A 415 13.89 1.46 2.04
C VAL A 415 13.14 2.74 2.42
N GLY A 416 12.41 3.22 1.50
CA GLY A 416 11.20 3.27 0.72
C GLY A 416 10.29 2.06 0.86
N TRP A 417 9.40 1.98 -0.09
CA TRP A 417 8.44 0.88 -0.15
C TRP A 417 9.06 -0.53 -0.18
N SER A 418 10.32 -0.67 -0.61
CA SER A 418 10.95 -2.00 -0.72
C SER A 418 11.17 -2.70 0.62
N GLY A 419 10.99 -1.99 1.76
CA GLY A 419 10.88 -2.61 3.08
C GLY A 419 9.70 -3.57 3.22
N LEU A 420 8.68 -3.47 2.36
CA LEU A 420 7.55 -4.41 2.33
C LEU A 420 8.00 -5.86 2.09
N PHE A 421 9.01 -6.10 1.24
CA PHE A 421 9.46 -7.46 0.93
C PHE A 421 10.01 -8.19 2.16
N PRO A 422 11.08 -7.68 2.83
CA PRO A 422 11.67 -8.40 3.95
C PRO A 422 10.92 -8.23 5.28
N ILE A 423 9.91 -7.36 5.37
CA ILE A 423 9.18 -7.10 6.61
C ILE A 423 7.73 -7.57 6.49
N SER A 424 6.86 -6.85 5.78
CA SER A 424 5.42 -7.18 5.73
C SER A 424 5.16 -8.50 5.04
N ILE A 425 5.75 -8.73 3.86
CA ILE A 425 5.56 -9.98 3.10
C ILE A 425 6.14 -11.17 3.86
N LEU A 426 7.27 -10.99 4.55
CA LEU A 426 7.83 -12.02 5.42
C LEU A 426 6.84 -12.43 6.53
N PHE A 427 6.29 -11.47 7.26
CA PHE A 427 5.40 -11.79 8.38
C PHE A 427 4.01 -12.24 7.92
N GLU A 428 3.38 -11.50 7.00
CA GLU A 428 1.98 -11.70 6.65
C GLU A 428 1.76 -12.92 5.75
N TYR A 429 2.70 -13.23 4.85
CA TYR A 429 2.53 -14.27 3.85
C TYR A 429 3.50 -15.44 4.03
N VAL A 430 4.78 -15.19 4.22
CA VAL A 430 5.77 -16.29 4.34
C VAL A 430 5.65 -16.98 5.69
N PHE A 431 5.55 -16.22 6.77
CA PHE A 431 5.23 -16.76 8.10
C PHE A 431 3.73 -16.94 8.32
N GLY A 432 2.90 -16.25 7.55
CA GLY A 432 1.44 -16.40 7.57
C GLY A 432 0.75 -15.77 8.78
N ILE A 433 1.35 -14.75 9.41
CA ILE A 433 0.84 -14.10 10.62
C ILE A 433 -0.04 -12.90 10.26
N ARG A 434 -1.32 -12.97 10.56
CA ARG A 434 -2.32 -11.93 10.28
C ARG A 434 -2.95 -11.44 11.58
N PRO A 435 -2.69 -10.19 11.97
CA PRO A 435 -3.22 -9.62 13.20
C PRO A 435 -4.66 -9.15 13.05
N ASP A 436 -5.40 -9.24 14.13
CA ASP A 436 -6.68 -8.58 14.35
C ASP A 436 -6.65 -7.97 15.77
N ALA A 437 -6.01 -6.81 15.87
CA ALA A 437 -5.75 -6.16 17.15
C ALA A 437 -7.05 -5.73 17.86
N GLN A 438 -8.10 -5.40 17.10
CA GLN A 438 -9.40 -5.03 17.65
C GLN A 438 -10.02 -6.17 18.48
N ASN A 439 -9.83 -7.42 18.03
CA ASN A 439 -10.38 -8.60 18.69
C ASN A 439 -9.31 -9.36 19.52
N GLU A 440 -8.12 -8.79 19.72
CA GLU A 440 -6.98 -9.43 20.41
C GLU A 440 -6.71 -10.84 19.87
N ARG A 441 -6.71 -10.98 18.54
CA ARG A 441 -6.63 -12.26 17.84
C ARG A 441 -5.54 -12.24 16.78
N ILE A 442 -4.96 -13.41 16.51
CA ILE A 442 -4.07 -13.67 15.37
C ILE A 442 -4.57 -14.88 14.60
N VAL A 443 -4.57 -14.80 13.26
CA VAL A 443 -4.62 -15.97 12.39
C VAL A 443 -3.19 -16.28 11.94
N TRP A 444 -2.73 -17.49 12.18
CA TRP A 444 -1.38 -17.95 11.82
C TRP A 444 -1.46 -19.14 10.87
N ASP A 445 -1.30 -18.90 9.57
CA ASP A 445 -1.30 -19.90 8.51
C ASP A 445 0.12 -20.46 8.31
N ILE A 446 0.42 -21.58 8.97
CA ILE A 446 1.77 -22.16 9.03
C ILE A 446 1.99 -23.09 7.83
N ARG A 447 2.78 -22.63 6.86
CA ARG A 447 3.11 -23.37 5.63
C ARG A 447 4.54 -23.88 5.58
N LEU A 448 5.45 -23.27 6.33
CA LEU A 448 6.85 -23.71 6.43
C LEU A 448 6.99 -24.98 7.29
N THR A 449 7.99 -25.78 6.96
CA THR A 449 8.34 -27.01 7.71
C THR A 449 9.52 -26.78 8.66
N GLU A 450 10.37 -25.81 8.39
CA GLU A 450 11.49 -25.43 9.23
C GLU A 450 11.01 -24.71 10.50
N GLU A 451 11.87 -24.64 11.51
CA GLU A 451 11.61 -23.80 12.68
C GLU A 451 11.60 -22.33 12.25
N HIS A 452 10.46 -21.64 12.48
CA HIS A 452 10.26 -20.27 12.08
C HIS A 452 9.25 -19.54 12.97
N GLY A 453 9.20 -18.21 12.83
CA GLY A 453 8.25 -17.38 13.54
C GLY A 453 8.81 -16.00 13.84
N VAL A 454 8.31 -15.36 14.88
CA VAL A 454 8.69 -14.01 15.27
C VAL A 454 8.62 -13.88 16.79
N LYS A 455 9.59 -13.18 17.35
CA LYS A 455 9.55 -12.71 18.74
C LYS A 455 9.26 -11.21 18.76
N ASN A 456 8.66 -10.75 19.86
CA ASN A 456 8.37 -9.34 20.04
C ASN A 456 7.43 -8.77 18.96
N TYR A 457 6.53 -9.60 18.40
CA TYR A 457 5.57 -9.17 17.40
C TYR A 457 4.54 -8.21 18.00
N PRO A 458 4.29 -7.03 17.41
CA PRO A 458 3.30 -6.09 17.94
C PRO A 458 1.88 -6.54 17.61
N LEU A 459 0.98 -6.50 18.60
CA LEU A 459 -0.47 -6.64 18.45
C LEU A 459 -1.13 -5.60 19.35
N GLY A 460 -1.54 -4.47 18.80
CA GLY A 460 -1.92 -3.32 19.62
C GLY A 460 -0.75 -2.91 20.52
N GLU A 461 -1.04 -2.76 21.81
CA GLU A 461 -0.04 -2.49 22.86
C GLU A 461 0.74 -3.75 23.31
N LEU A 462 0.30 -4.94 22.86
CA LEU A 462 0.87 -6.20 23.30
C LEU A 462 2.12 -6.58 22.50
N SER A 463 2.99 -7.36 23.14
CA SER A 463 4.12 -8.05 22.50
C SER A 463 3.85 -9.55 22.50
N VAL A 464 3.93 -10.18 21.34
CA VAL A 464 3.63 -11.60 21.19
C VAL A 464 4.83 -12.33 20.61
N ASP A 465 5.23 -13.42 21.25
CA ASP A 465 6.19 -14.37 20.68
C ASP A 465 5.42 -15.52 20.02
N LEU A 466 5.75 -15.81 18.77
CA LEU A 466 5.14 -16.86 17.96
C LEU A 466 6.27 -17.69 17.32
N VAL A 467 6.50 -18.89 17.77
CA VAL A 467 7.54 -19.78 17.22
C VAL A 467 6.96 -21.16 16.93
N CYS A 468 7.00 -21.58 15.68
CA CYS A 468 6.70 -22.94 15.25
C CYS A 468 7.98 -23.76 15.20
N LYS A 469 8.00 -24.94 15.83
CA LYS A 469 9.10 -25.90 15.74
C LYS A 469 9.14 -26.57 14.37
N GLY A 470 10.33 -27.06 13.97
CA GLY A 470 10.47 -27.82 12.74
C GLY A 470 9.59 -29.07 12.75
N ARG A 471 9.04 -29.43 11.59
CA ARG A 471 8.16 -30.57 11.36
C ARG A 471 8.49 -31.31 10.06
N ALA A 472 8.05 -32.55 9.91
CA ALA A 472 8.41 -33.39 8.76
C ALA A 472 7.61 -33.06 7.49
N GLY A 473 6.40 -32.48 7.63
CA GLY A 473 5.54 -32.14 6.50
C GLY A 473 4.52 -31.06 6.83
N THR A 474 3.95 -30.45 5.80
CA THR A 474 2.99 -29.33 5.92
C THR A 474 1.67 -29.73 6.59
N ASP A 475 1.25 -30.99 6.46
CA ASP A 475 0.02 -31.54 7.05
C ASP A 475 0.19 -32.07 8.48
N GLU A 476 1.45 -32.16 8.96
CA GLU A 476 1.75 -32.50 10.34
C GLU A 476 1.34 -31.35 11.27
N GLU A 477 0.70 -31.68 12.39
CA GLU A 477 0.27 -30.70 13.36
C GLU A 477 1.47 -29.93 13.93
N PRO A 478 1.51 -28.60 13.79
CA PRO A 478 2.62 -27.79 14.24
C PRO A 478 2.70 -27.74 15.77
N THR A 479 3.91 -27.91 16.31
CA THR A 479 4.22 -27.58 17.69
C THR A 479 4.55 -26.09 17.77
N VAL A 480 3.66 -25.34 18.43
CA VAL A 480 3.73 -23.88 18.50
C VAL A 480 4.03 -23.44 19.93
N ILE A 481 4.93 -22.50 20.06
CA ILE A 481 5.16 -21.70 21.28
C ILE A 481 4.56 -20.34 21.03
N ALA A 482 3.59 -19.95 21.87
CA ALA A 482 2.93 -18.64 21.79
C ALA A 482 2.93 -18.02 23.18
N ILE A 483 3.64 -16.89 23.34
CA ILE A 483 3.80 -16.18 24.62
C ILE A 483 3.27 -14.77 24.48
N CYS A 484 2.41 -14.38 25.43
CA CYS A 484 1.88 -13.03 25.56
C CYS A 484 1.58 -12.71 27.04
N GLU A 485 1.78 -11.48 27.45
CA GLU A 485 1.49 -11.07 28.84
C GLU A 485 0.00 -11.14 29.21
N LYS A 486 -0.88 -11.03 28.20
CA LYS A 486 -2.33 -11.24 28.32
C LYS A 486 -2.76 -12.42 27.44
N PRO A 487 -3.79 -13.15 27.82
CA PRO A 487 -4.35 -14.19 26.95
C PRO A 487 -4.84 -13.58 25.63
N ILE A 488 -4.39 -14.12 24.50
CA ILE A 488 -4.89 -13.79 23.17
C ILE A 488 -5.25 -15.06 22.43
N GLU A 489 -6.25 -14.99 21.56
CA GLU A 489 -6.65 -16.12 20.72
C GLU A 489 -5.80 -16.21 19.46
N ILE A 490 -5.33 -17.41 19.14
CA ILE A 490 -4.56 -17.68 17.91
C ILE A 490 -5.21 -18.85 17.17
N GLU A 491 -5.71 -18.56 15.97
CA GLU A 491 -6.16 -19.59 15.04
C GLU A 491 -4.95 -20.07 14.22
N VAL A 492 -4.46 -21.27 14.55
CA VAL A 492 -3.36 -21.92 13.82
C VAL A 492 -3.94 -22.75 12.69
N ARG A 493 -3.57 -22.40 11.43
CA ARG A 493 -3.94 -23.12 10.21
C ARG A 493 -2.74 -23.89 9.66
N TYR A 494 -2.97 -25.11 9.17
CA TYR A 494 -1.92 -25.94 8.57
C TYR A 494 -2.55 -27.00 7.64
N GLY A 495 -2.02 -27.13 6.42
CA GLY A 495 -2.70 -27.93 5.39
C GLY A 495 -4.16 -27.54 5.25
N SER A 496 -5.08 -28.50 5.34
CA SER A 496 -6.53 -28.25 5.33
C SER A 496 -7.17 -28.15 6.72
N LYS A 497 -6.35 -28.06 7.79
CA LYS A 497 -6.78 -28.12 9.18
C LYS A 497 -6.59 -26.79 9.89
N SER A 498 -7.31 -26.60 10.99
CA SER A 498 -7.07 -25.50 11.91
C SER A 498 -7.29 -25.94 13.37
N LYS A 499 -6.67 -25.21 14.29
CA LYS A 499 -6.88 -25.34 15.72
C LYS A 499 -6.81 -23.97 16.39
N MET A 500 -7.56 -23.81 17.47
CA MET A 500 -7.45 -22.64 18.34
C MET A 500 -6.46 -22.92 19.46
N ILE A 501 -5.59 -21.98 19.73
CA ILE A 501 -4.71 -21.98 20.91
C ILE A 501 -4.82 -20.62 21.59
N THR A 502 -4.42 -20.55 22.85
CA THR A 502 -4.33 -19.30 23.59
C THR A 502 -2.87 -19.06 23.94
N ALA A 503 -2.33 -17.91 23.54
CA ALA A 503 -1.04 -17.47 24.04
C ALA A 503 -1.20 -17.03 25.50
N THR A 504 -0.29 -17.43 26.34
CA THR A 504 -0.32 -17.15 27.78
C THR A 504 1.05 -16.68 28.25
N LYS A 505 1.09 -16.05 29.42
CA LYS A 505 2.32 -15.79 30.15
C LYS A 505 2.98 -17.13 30.50
N GLU A 506 4.32 -17.26 30.35
CA GLU A 506 5.06 -18.46 30.76
C GLU A 506 4.69 -18.98 32.15
#